data_126158a55cc2f7355e35c64f50428c12
#
_entry.id   126158a55cc2f7355e35c64f50428c12
#
_cell.length_a   1.000
_cell.length_b   1.000
_cell.length_c   1.000
_cell.angle_alpha   90.00
_cell.angle_beta   90.00
_cell.angle_gamma   90.00
#
_symmetry.space_group_name_H-M   'P 1'
#
loop_
_entity.id
_entity.type
_entity.pdbx_description
1 polymer ?
#
loop_
_entity_poly.entity_id
_entity_poly.type
_entity_poly.pdbx_seq_one_letter_code
_entity_poly.pdbx_strand_id
1 'polypeptide(L)'
;MSHSHLFSKRARDLKSSVIREILKVTANPQVISFAGGLPSPESFPVAHMKAAFDKVLTSDAQAALQYSTTDGYAPLREWVANRMSTEGASIHPDQVIIVSGSQQALDLIGKVFIDTGDKVLVETPTYLGALQAFSLFDPEFISVASDENGLDAYQRTAELATAANFLYALPNFQNPTGRMMSEVRRTALVAKARAHDLLVVEDDPYGALWYEAAPPASLLSRMPERVIHMGSFSKVLAPGLRLGYIVAPLDIARKLEQVKQATDLHTSTIAQRVVYEVVKDGFLDEHIPSIRERYRGQAHVMLEALTEHMPAGVSWNQPAGGMFLWVTLPDGMDSEAMLEKAFARNVAYVPGVPFYGNEAQHNTLRLAFVTVPADKIRAGVAELGAVFSGR
;
A
#
# COMPACT_ATOMS: atom_id res chain seq x y z
N MET A 1 21.66 31.55 5.14
CA MET A 1 22.76 30.61 4.85
C MET A 1 22.14 29.22 4.70
N SER A 2 22.53 28.44 3.69
CA SER A 2 22.08 27.07 3.52
C SER A 2 22.90 26.11 4.36
N HIS A 3 22.28 25.16 5.03
CA HIS A 3 22.95 24.10 5.80
C HIS A 3 23.16 22.80 5.00
N SER A 4 22.99 22.84 3.67
CA SER A 4 23.04 21.64 2.80
C SER A 4 24.35 20.84 2.89
N HIS A 5 25.47 21.51 3.20
CA HIS A 5 26.78 20.88 3.38
C HIS A 5 26.87 19.97 4.63
N LEU A 6 25.95 20.13 5.60
CA LEU A 6 25.85 19.29 6.80
C LEU A 6 25.01 18.03 6.62
N PHE A 7 24.24 17.96 5.53
CA PHE A 7 23.36 16.81 5.31
C PHE A 7 24.16 15.56 4.94
N SER A 8 23.71 14.41 5.42
CA SER A 8 24.23 13.12 4.96
C SER A 8 23.94 12.92 3.47
N LYS A 9 24.69 12.02 2.79
CA LYS A 9 24.45 11.66 1.38
C LYS A 9 22.98 11.32 1.17
N ARG A 10 22.44 10.38 1.97
CA ARG A 10 21.03 9.94 1.88
C ARG A 10 20.01 11.07 2.02
N ALA A 11 20.29 12.06 2.85
CA ALA A 11 19.39 13.21 3.02
C ALA A 11 19.46 14.19 1.85
N ARG A 12 20.60 14.31 1.18
CA ARG A 12 20.76 15.16 -0.01
C ARG A 12 20.10 14.52 -1.25
N ASP A 13 20.18 13.18 -1.35
CA ASP A 13 19.69 12.42 -2.50
C ASP A 13 18.17 12.19 -2.43
N LEU A 14 17.57 12.34 -1.23
CA LEU A 14 16.12 12.17 -1.03
C LEU A 14 15.34 13.29 -1.74
N LYS A 15 14.48 12.91 -2.68
CA LYS A 15 13.56 13.82 -3.37
C LYS A 15 12.23 13.94 -2.63
N SER A 16 11.57 15.09 -2.74
CA SER A 16 10.20 15.25 -2.22
C SER A 16 9.24 14.31 -2.96
N SER A 17 8.21 13.85 -2.26
CA SER A 17 7.18 13.00 -2.86
C SER A 17 6.35 13.77 -3.88
N VAL A 18 6.33 13.33 -5.15
CA VAL A 18 5.47 13.88 -6.20
C VAL A 18 4.00 13.91 -5.77
N ILE A 19 3.52 12.84 -5.12
CA ILE A 19 2.14 12.80 -4.61
C ILE A 19 1.90 13.91 -3.58
N ARG A 20 2.86 14.22 -2.71
CA ARG A 20 2.69 15.32 -1.73
C ARG A 20 2.60 16.68 -2.40
N GLU A 21 3.36 16.92 -3.45
CA GLU A 21 3.25 18.18 -4.20
C GLU A 21 1.88 18.29 -4.88
N ILE A 22 1.40 17.21 -5.50
CA ILE A 22 0.06 17.15 -6.06
C ILE A 22 -1.01 17.39 -4.98
N LEU A 23 -0.87 16.76 -3.79
CA LEU A 23 -1.82 16.93 -2.69
C LEU A 23 -1.87 18.35 -2.13
N LYS A 24 -0.81 19.13 -2.22
CA LYS A 24 -0.85 20.57 -1.87
C LYS A 24 -1.78 21.36 -2.81
N VAL A 25 -1.73 21.07 -4.10
CA VAL A 25 -2.61 21.71 -5.10
C VAL A 25 -4.06 21.27 -4.90
N THR A 26 -4.29 20.00 -4.60
CA THR A 26 -5.63 19.42 -4.40
C THR A 26 -6.26 19.77 -3.04
N ALA A 27 -5.57 20.50 -2.18
CA ALA A 27 -6.18 21.10 -0.99
C ALA A 27 -7.24 22.18 -1.33
N ASN A 28 -7.24 22.70 -2.57
CA ASN A 28 -8.30 23.57 -3.06
C ASN A 28 -9.60 22.75 -3.25
N PRO A 29 -10.72 23.07 -2.57
CA PRO A 29 -11.97 22.31 -2.65
C PRO A 29 -12.66 22.35 -4.03
N GLN A 30 -12.22 23.25 -4.93
CA GLN A 30 -12.70 23.28 -6.31
C GLN A 30 -12.09 22.17 -7.17
N VAL A 31 -10.96 21.61 -6.76
CA VAL A 31 -10.26 20.56 -7.53
C VAL A 31 -10.87 19.19 -7.23
N ILE A 32 -11.35 18.52 -8.26
CA ILE A 32 -11.76 17.10 -8.20
C ILE A 32 -10.48 16.26 -8.20
N SER A 33 -10.16 15.64 -7.06
CA SER A 33 -8.90 14.94 -6.91
C SER A 33 -9.05 13.43 -7.01
N PHE A 34 -8.53 12.85 -8.08
CA PHE A 34 -8.29 11.41 -8.22
C PHE A 34 -6.84 11.02 -7.83
N ALA A 35 -6.08 11.94 -7.21
CA ALA A 35 -4.68 11.72 -6.88
C ALA A 35 -4.49 11.03 -5.52
N GLY A 36 -5.37 11.26 -4.54
CA GLY A 36 -5.20 10.79 -3.18
C GLY A 36 -5.42 9.29 -3.00
N GLY A 37 -4.46 8.58 -2.41
CA GLY A 37 -4.62 7.19 -1.98
C GLY A 37 -5.24 7.06 -0.58
N LEU A 38 -6.20 7.93 -0.24
CA LEU A 38 -6.85 7.98 1.06
C LEU A 38 -8.12 7.12 1.08
N PRO A 39 -8.43 6.40 2.17
CA PRO A 39 -9.74 5.76 2.33
C PRO A 39 -10.83 6.83 2.48
N SER A 40 -12.07 6.45 2.13
CA SER A 40 -13.22 7.34 2.29
C SER A 40 -13.45 7.69 3.77
N PRO A 41 -13.48 8.98 4.17
CA PRO A 41 -13.75 9.35 5.55
C PRO A 41 -15.16 8.95 6.01
N GLU A 42 -16.09 8.75 5.10
CA GLU A 42 -17.45 8.27 5.41
C GLU A 42 -17.48 6.80 5.85
N SER A 43 -16.39 6.06 5.62
CA SER A 43 -16.23 4.68 6.11
C SER A 43 -15.59 4.59 7.50
N PHE A 44 -15.21 5.71 8.13
CA PHE A 44 -14.59 5.64 9.45
C PHE A 44 -15.60 5.31 10.54
N PRO A 45 -15.35 4.30 11.39
CA PRO A 45 -16.28 3.87 12.42
C PRO A 45 -16.20 4.78 13.67
N VAL A 46 -16.53 6.07 13.53
CA VAL A 46 -16.32 7.11 14.55
C VAL A 46 -16.99 6.77 15.88
N ALA A 47 -18.21 6.21 15.86
CA ALA A 47 -18.94 5.85 17.09
C ALA A 47 -18.22 4.73 17.86
N HIS A 48 -17.77 3.69 17.16
CA HIS A 48 -17.02 2.57 17.75
C HIS A 48 -15.67 3.03 18.30
N MET A 49 -14.98 3.90 17.52
CA MET A 49 -13.71 4.48 17.97
C MET A 49 -13.89 5.30 19.25
N LYS A 50 -14.91 6.17 19.31
CA LYS A 50 -15.21 6.94 20.52
C LYS A 50 -15.47 6.05 21.73
N ALA A 51 -16.33 5.05 21.58
CA ALA A 51 -16.64 4.10 22.66
C ALA A 51 -15.38 3.33 23.14
N ALA A 52 -14.49 2.93 22.20
CA ALA A 52 -13.25 2.26 22.54
C ALA A 52 -12.27 3.18 23.28
N PHE A 53 -12.13 4.45 22.87
CA PHE A 53 -11.32 5.43 23.60
C PHE A 53 -11.86 5.66 25.01
N ASP A 54 -13.18 5.88 25.17
CA ASP A 54 -13.81 6.07 26.46
C ASP A 54 -13.57 4.86 27.39
N LYS A 55 -13.72 3.65 26.84
CA LYS A 55 -13.48 2.40 27.57
C LYS A 55 -12.03 2.25 28.02
N VAL A 56 -11.06 2.42 27.12
CA VAL A 56 -9.64 2.28 27.42
C VAL A 56 -9.20 3.30 28.48
N LEU A 57 -9.63 4.55 28.36
CA LEU A 57 -9.26 5.60 29.32
C LEU A 57 -10.01 5.50 30.64
N THR A 58 -11.13 4.79 30.71
CA THR A 58 -11.86 4.54 31.97
C THR A 58 -11.32 3.32 32.72
N SER A 59 -11.03 2.23 32.01
CA SER A 59 -10.70 0.95 32.65
C SER A 59 -9.20 0.67 32.77
N ASP A 60 -8.35 1.27 31.93
CA ASP A 60 -6.93 0.92 31.82
C ASP A 60 -6.02 2.13 31.46
N ALA A 61 -6.41 3.32 31.93
CA ALA A 61 -5.74 4.57 31.60
C ALA A 61 -4.24 4.56 31.91
N GLN A 62 -3.85 4.04 33.06
CA GLN A 62 -2.45 4.02 33.49
C GLN A 62 -1.57 3.21 32.51
N ALA A 63 -2.00 2.01 32.15
CA ALA A 63 -1.27 1.18 31.19
C ALA A 63 -1.37 1.71 29.75
N ALA A 64 -2.49 2.35 29.37
CA ALA A 64 -2.65 2.94 28.05
C ALA A 64 -1.76 4.17 27.81
N LEU A 65 -1.40 4.90 28.86
CA LEU A 65 -0.59 6.11 28.81
C LEU A 65 0.90 5.88 29.18
N GLN A 66 1.26 4.66 29.59
CA GLN A 66 2.63 4.30 29.96
C GLN A 66 3.41 3.75 28.76
N TYR A 67 4.72 3.69 28.88
CA TYR A 67 5.60 2.94 27.99
C TYR A 67 5.20 1.46 27.93
N SER A 68 5.48 0.81 26.79
CA SER A 68 5.15 -0.58 26.54
C SER A 68 6.29 -1.33 25.86
N THR A 69 6.06 -2.59 25.50
CA THR A 69 7.02 -3.43 24.78
C THR A 69 7.15 -3.01 23.32
N THR A 70 8.32 -3.23 22.75
CA THR A 70 8.65 -2.82 21.37
C THR A 70 7.83 -3.59 20.33
N ASP A 71 7.61 -4.88 20.57
CA ASP A 71 6.82 -5.76 19.70
C ASP A 71 5.33 -5.41 19.68
N GLY A 72 4.82 -4.75 20.73
CA GLY A 72 3.48 -4.23 20.81
C GLY A 72 2.58 -4.91 21.83
N TYR A 73 1.34 -4.42 21.95
CA TYR A 73 0.33 -4.86 22.89
C TYR A 73 -0.06 -6.33 22.65
N ALA A 74 0.23 -7.22 23.61
CA ALA A 74 0.09 -8.66 23.45
C ALA A 74 -1.29 -9.11 22.95
N PRO A 75 -2.44 -8.62 23.48
CA PRO A 75 -3.75 -9.01 22.96
C PRO A 75 -3.98 -8.63 21.48
N LEU A 76 -3.42 -7.52 21.01
CA LEU A 76 -3.51 -7.14 19.61
C LEU A 76 -2.62 -8.02 18.72
N ARG A 77 -1.43 -8.39 19.21
CA ARG A 77 -0.55 -9.35 18.51
C ARG A 77 -1.19 -10.72 18.39
N GLU A 78 -1.81 -11.22 19.46
CA GLU A 78 -2.57 -12.47 19.44
C GLU A 78 -3.74 -12.42 18.46
N TRP A 79 -4.48 -11.31 18.44
CA TRP A 79 -5.57 -11.10 17.49
C TRP A 79 -5.05 -11.14 16.04
N VAL A 80 -3.94 -10.45 15.74
CA VAL A 80 -3.31 -10.49 14.40
C VAL A 80 -2.85 -11.90 14.07
N ALA A 81 -2.16 -12.59 14.97
CA ALA A 81 -1.68 -13.96 14.78
C ALA A 81 -2.83 -14.91 14.43
N ASN A 82 -3.92 -14.84 15.19
CA ASN A 82 -5.13 -15.65 14.95
C ASN A 82 -5.76 -15.34 13.58
N ARG A 83 -5.88 -14.06 13.20
CA ARG A 83 -6.46 -13.63 11.93
C ARG A 83 -5.61 -14.02 10.74
N MET A 84 -4.30 -14.04 10.89
CA MET A 84 -3.34 -14.40 9.82
C MET A 84 -3.06 -15.90 9.74
N SER A 85 -3.45 -16.68 10.76
CA SER A 85 -3.33 -18.13 10.74
C SER A 85 -4.32 -18.77 9.77
N THR A 86 -3.85 -19.74 9.02
CA THR A 86 -4.63 -20.55 8.07
C THR A 86 -4.26 -22.02 8.23
N GLU A 87 -4.96 -22.91 7.51
CA GLU A 87 -4.60 -24.34 7.48
C GLU A 87 -3.15 -24.57 7.01
N GLY A 88 -2.63 -23.69 6.11
CA GLY A 88 -1.27 -23.78 5.59
C GLY A 88 -0.20 -23.07 6.42
N ALA A 89 -0.59 -22.22 7.39
CA ALA A 89 0.36 -21.42 8.17
C ALA A 89 -0.19 -21.09 9.56
N SER A 90 0.39 -21.68 10.59
CA SER A 90 0.11 -21.34 11.99
C SER A 90 1.05 -20.21 12.42
N ILE A 91 0.50 -19.05 12.76
CA ILE A 91 1.26 -17.88 13.16
C ILE A 91 1.25 -17.75 14.67
N HIS A 92 2.45 -17.71 15.27
CA HIS A 92 2.61 -17.46 16.69
C HIS A 92 2.65 -15.95 16.99
N PRO A 93 2.11 -15.44 18.10
CA PRO A 93 2.18 -14.02 18.46
C PRO A 93 3.59 -13.42 18.44
N ASP A 94 4.64 -14.19 18.73
CA ASP A 94 6.03 -13.74 18.68
C ASP A 94 6.55 -13.46 17.25
N GLN A 95 5.82 -13.86 16.23
CA GLN A 95 6.07 -13.52 14.84
C GLN A 95 5.44 -12.19 14.41
N VAL A 96 4.66 -11.58 15.31
CA VAL A 96 3.88 -10.35 15.05
C VAL A 96 4.53 -9.16 15.74
N ILE A 97 4.76 -8.09 14.96
CA ILE A 97 5.24 -6.80 15.47
C ILE A 97 4.22 -5.71 15.07
N ILE A 98 3.74 -4.96 16.04
CA ILE A 98 2.88 -3.80 15.79
C ILE A 98 3.78 -2.60 15.44
N VAL A 99 3.44 -1.93 14.33
CA VAL A 99 4.22 -0.82 13.77
C VAL A 99 3.37 0.44 13.59
N SER A 100 4.05 1.59 13.50
CA SER A 100 3.42 2.90 13.30
C SER A 100 2.98 3.10 11.83
N GLY A 101 2.19 2.14 11.31
CA GLY A 101 1.74 2.02 9.94
C GLY A 101 2.78 1.33 9.03
N SER A 102 2.32 0.90 7.84
CA SER A 102 3.17 0.18 6.87
C SER A 102 4.42 0.98 6.47
N GLN A 103 4.42 2.31 6.54
CA GLN A 103 5.59 3.12 6.24
C GLN A 103 6.75 2.84 7.22
N GLN A 104 6.46 2.60 8.50
CA GLN A 104 7.49 2.17 9.45
C GLN A 104 7.95 0.74 9.15
N ALA A 105 7.04 -0.16 8.74
CA ALA A 105 7.43 -1.50 8.35
C ALA A 105 8.44 -1.49 7.19
N LEU A 106 8.21 -0.67 6.15
CA LEU A 106 9.15 -0.48 5.04
C LEU A 106 10.51 0.07 5.51
N ASP A 107 10.52 1.07 6.40
CA ASP A 107 11.76 1.63 6.97
C ASP A 107 12.56 0.57 7.75
N LEU A 108 11.87 -0.23 8.59
CA LEU A 108 12.51 -1.30 9.35
C LEU A 108 13.08 -2.40 8.45
N ILE A 109 12.33 -2.81 7.42
CA ILE A 109 12.79 -3.80 6.43
C ILE A 109 14.00 -3.26 5.68
N GLY A 110 13.97 -2.01 5.24
CA GLY A 110 15.12 -1.37 4.60
C GLY A 110 16.36 -1.37 5.50
N LYS A 111 16.20 -1.04 6.79
CA LYS A 111 17.28 -1.04 7.78
C LYS A 111 17.89 -2.42 8.04
N VAL A 112 17.08 -3.48 7.96
CA VAL A 112 17.52 -4.85 8.26
C VAL A 112 18.15 -5.52 7.05
N PHE A 113 17.67 -5.22 5.84
CA PHE A 113 17.97 -6.04 4.66
C PHE A 113 18.69 -5.29 3.53
N ILE A 114 18.94 -3.98 3.64
CA ILE A 114 19.54 -3.23 2.54
C ILE A 114 20.81 -2.52 3.00
N ASP A 115 21.93 -2.90 2.41
CA ASP A 115 23.15 -2.10 2.36
C ASP A 115 23.27 -1.39 0.99
N THR A 116 24.11 -0.35 0.92
CA THR A 116 24.33 0.41 -0.32
C THR A 116 24.75 -0.52 -1.48
N GLY A 117 24.03 -0.46 -2.57
CA GLY A 117 24.27 -1.26 -3.78
C GLY A 117 23.63 -2.65 -3.79
N ASP A 118 22.95 -3.02 -2.71
CA ASP A 118 22.18 -4.27 -2.67
C ASP A 118 21.01 -4.25 -3.67
N LYS A 119 20.66 -5.40 -4.20
CA LYS A 119 19.58 -5.56 -5.17
C LYS A 119 18.27 -5.85 -4.50
N VAL A 120 17.26 -5.05 -4.85
CA VAL A 120 15.87 -5.24 -4.42
C VAL A 120 14.99 -5.44 -5.63
N LEU A 121 14.33 -6.60 -5.72
CA LEU A 121 13.35 -6.88 -6.77
C LEU A 121 12.05 -6.14 -6.44
N VAL A 122 11.49 -5.44 -7.43
CA VAL A 122 10.22 -4.73 -7.30
C VAL A 122 9.33 -4.99 -8.52
N GLU A 123 8.03 -5.04 -8.30
CA GLU A 123 7.07 -5.04 -9.40
C GLU A 123 7.22 -3.76 -10.25
N THR A 124 6.83 -3.83 -11.52
CA THR A 124 6.87 -2.70 -12.43
C THR A 124 5.50 -2.49 -13.08
N PRO A 125 4.78 -1.39 -12.73
CA PRO A 125 5.07 -0.40 -11.68
C PRO A 125 4.82 -0.95 -10.26
N THR A 126 5.27 -0.21 -9.22
CA THR A 126 5.12 -0.58 -7.81
C THR A 126 4.77 0.61 -6.91
N TYR A 127 4.61 0.36 -5.61
CA TYR A 127 4.23 1.39 -4.64
C TYR A 127 5.36 2.42 -4.42
N LEU A 128 5.08 3.68 -4.76
CA LEU A 128 6.01 4.80 -4.59
C LEU A 128 6.54 4.93 -3.16
N GLY A 129 5.69 4.67 -2.14
CA GLY A 129 6.12 4.76 -0.74
C GLY A 129 7.19 3.74 -0.37
N ALA A 130 7.18 2.56 -0.98
CA ALA A 130 8.24 1.56 -0.82
C ALA A 130 9.53 2.00 -1.52
N LEU A 131 9.44 2.46 -2.77
CA LEU A 131 10.60 3.01 -3.49
C LEU A 131 11.27 4.13 -2.70
N GLN A 132 10.48 5.06 -2.13
CA GLN A 132 11.00 6.17 -1.31
C GLN A 132 11.64 5.69 -0.01
N ALA A 133 11.02 4.73 0.69
CA ALA A 133 11.58 4.20 1.94
C ALA A 133 12.90 3.46 1.70
N PHE A 134 12.94 2.60 0.69
CA PHE A 134 14.13 1.82 0.38
C PHE A 134 15.25 2.67 -0.23
N SER A 135 14.93 3.72 -1.00
CA SER A 135 15.94 4.65 -1.56
C SER A 135 16.83 5.31 -0.51
N LEU A 136 16.39 5.38 0.77
CA LEU A 136 17.21 5.86 1.87
C LEU A 136 18.46 5.00 2.14
N PHE A 137 18.44 3.75 1.67
CA PHE A 137 19.53 2.78 1.83
C PHE A 137 20.36 2.58 0.56
N ASP A 138 20.05 3.36 -0.51
CA ASP A 138 20.81 3.37 -1.78
C ASP A 138 20.89 1.99 -2.48
N PRO A 139 19.74 1.25 -2.64
CA PRO A 139 19.72 -0.03 -3.34
C PRO A 139 19.76 0.13 -4.86
N GLU A 140 20.07 -0.96 -5.56
CA GLU A 140 19.77 -1.16 -6.97
C GLU A 140 18.38 -1.78 -7.12
N PHE A 141 17.39 -1.03 -7.63
CA PHE A 141 16.09 -1.59 -7.95
C PHE A 141 16.12 -2.39 -9.24
N ILE A 142 15.67 -3.64 -9.17
CA ILE A 142 15.55 -4.52 -10.32
C ILE A 142 14.07 -4.74 -10.61
N SER A 143 13.61 -4.25 -11.75
CA SER A 143 12.21 -4.37 -12.17
C SER A 143 11.86 -5.80 -12.57
N VAL A 144 10.78 -6.31 -11.99
CA VAL A 144 10.10 -7.54 -12.42
C VAL A 144 8.83 -7.14 -13.15
N ALA A 145 8.67 -7.59 -14.39
CA ALA A 145 7.51 -7.26 -15.20
C ALA A 145 6.20 -7.72 -14.53
N SER A 146 5.11 -6.98 -14.75
CA SER A 146 3.76 -7.35 -14.35
C SER A 146 2.77 -7.05 -15.45
N ASP A 147 1.76 -7.91 -15.59
CA ASP A 147 0.67 -7.81 -16.55
C ASP A 147 -0.69 -7.78 -15.82
N GLU A 148 -1.79 -8.07 -16.52
CA GLU A 148 -3.13 -8.16 -15.94
C GLU A 148 -3.28 -9.25 -14.87
N ASN A 149 -2.41 -10.25 -14.86
CA ASN A 149 -2.38 -11.33 -13.88
C ASN A 149 -1.44 -11.06 -12.69
N GLY A 150 -0.85 -9.87 -12.61
CA GLY A 150 0.11 -9.45 -11.60
C GLY A 150 1.56 -9.73 -11.99
N LEU A 151 2.45 -9.81 -11.01
CA LEU A 151 3.89 -10.02 -11.20
C LEU A 151 4.18 -11.29 -12.02
N ASP A 152 5.02 -11.16 -13.05
CA ASP A 152 5.44 -12.27 -13.90
C ASP A 152 6.65 -13.01 -13.34
N ALA A 153 6.40 -14.02 -12.52
CA ALA A 153 7.44 -14.86 -11.96
C ALA A 153 8.15 -15.78 -12.99
N TYR A 154 7.70 -15.82 -14.24
CA TYR A 154 8.31 -16.68 -15.27
C TYR A 154 9.46 -16.01 -16.02
N GLN A 155 9.48 -14.68 -16.09
CA GLN A 155 10.51 -13.94 -16.80
C GLN A 155 11.70 -13.62 -15.88
N ARG A 156 12.92 -14.04 -16.26
CA ARG A 156 14.23 -13.70 -15.67
C ARG A 156 14.38 -13.84 -14.14
N THR A 157 13.36 -14.29 -13.43
CA THR A 157 13.37 -14.33 -11.96
C THR A 157 14.46 -15.25 -11.40
N ALA A 158 14.85 -16.29 -12.11
CA ALA A 158 15.92 -17.20 -11.66
C ALA A 158 17.29 -16.52 -11.61
N GLU A 159 17.63 -15.72 -12.65
CA GLU A 159 18.92 -15.00 -12.72
C GLU A 159 18.95 -13.82 -11.74
N LEU A 160 17.79 -13.22 -11.48
CA LEU A 160 17.66 -12.07 -10.60
C LEU A 160 17.57 -12.49 -9.11
N ALA A 161 16.91 -13.62 -8.81
CA ALA A 161 16.70 -14.10 -7.45
C ALA A 161 17.99 -14.53 -6.74
N THR A 162 19.00 -15.01 -7.47
CA THR A 162 20.27 -15.43 -6.90
C THR A 162 21.15 -14.29 -6.40
N ALA A 163 20.81 -13.04 -6.70
CA ALA A 163 21.61 -11.87 -6.36
C ALA A 163 20.82 -10.79 -5.57
N ALA A 164 19.53 -11.01 -5.31
CA ALA A 164 18.70 -10.02 -4.65
C ALA A 164 18.45 -10.37 -3.17
N ASN A 165 18.37 -9.34 -2.32
CA ASN A 165 18.14 -9.52 -0.89
C ASN A 165 16.70 -9.92 -0.61
N PHE A 166 15.75 -9.34 -1.36
CA PHE A 166 14.32 -9.72 -1.31
C PHE A 166 13.56 -9.23 -2.54
N LEU A 167 12.35 -9.77 -2.70
CA LEU A 167 11.33 -9.27 -3.61
C LEU A 167 10.25 -8.54 -2.81
N TYR A 168 9.93 -7.30 -3.21
CA TYR A 168 8.76 -6.56 -2.71
C TYR A 168 7.57 -6.70 -3.67
N ALA A 169 6.46 -7.22 -3.18
CA ALA A 169 5.25 -7.52 -3.95
C ALA A 169 3.97 -7.03 -3.26
N LEU A 170 3.02 -6.54 -4.06
CA LEU A 170 1.65 -6.20 -3.63
C LEU A 170 0.65 -7.11 -4.35
N PRO A 171 0.36 -8.30 -3.82
CA PRO A 171 -0.42 -9.30 -4.55
C PRO A 171 -1.92 -8.96 -4.68
N ASN A 172 -2.44 -8.04 -3.86
CA ASN A 172 -3.87 -7.73 -3.81
C ASN A 172 -4.14 -6.26 -4.14
N PHE A 173 -4.89 -6.02 -5.23
CA PHE A 173 -5.39 -4.68 -5.61
C PHE A 173 -4.32 -3.60 -5.53
N GLN A 174 -3.18 -3.91 -6.13
CA GLN A 174 -1.91 -3.20 -6.05
C GLN A 174 -2.05 -1.68 -6.20
N ASN A 175 -1.32 -0.93 -5.43
CA ASN A 175 -1.03 0.47 -5.69
C ASN A 175 0.27 0.58 -6.52
N PRO A 176 0.23 1.05 -7.81
CA PRO A 176 -0.79 1.93 -8.36
C PRO A 176 -1.86 1.27 -9.24
N THR A 177 -1.68 0.03 -9.67
CA THR A 177 -2.41 -0.52 -10.81
C THR A 177 -3.83 -1.02 -10.49
N GLY A 178 -4.17 -1.27 -9.23
CA GLY A 178 -5.42 -1.96 -8.85
C GLY A 178 -5.47 -3.44 -9.26
N ARG A 179 -4.39 -3.99 -9.82
CA ARG A 179 -4.32 -5.39 -10.25
C ARG A 179 -4.22 -6.35 -9.09
N MET A 180 -4.63 -7.58 -9.32
CA MET A 180 -4.54 -8.69 -8.35
C MET A 180 -3.68 -9.79 -8.94
N MET A 181 -2.71 -10.30 -8.17
CA MET A 181 -1.91 -11.45 -8.57
C MET A 181 -2.78 -12.71 -8.57
N SER A 182 -2.85 -13.36 -9.73
CA SER A 182 -3.65 -14.56 -9.93
C SER A 182 -3.11 -15.77 -9.14
N GLU A 183 -3.95 -16.78 -8.93
CA GLU A 183 -3.58 -18.04 -8.27
C GLU A 183 -2.36 -18.70 -8.92
N VAL A 184 -2.32 -18.72 -10.26
CA VAL A 184 -1.22 -19.32 -11.03
C VAL A 184 0.09 -18.55 -10.78
N ARG A 185 0.03 -17.22 -10.74
CA ARG A 185 1.22 -16.37 -10.48
C ARG A 185 1.73 -16.52 -9.04
N ARG A 186 0.83 -16.63 -8.04
CA ARG A 186 1.23 -16.89 -6.64
C ARG A 186 1.94 -18.23 -6.51
N THR A 187 1.37 -19.28 -7.10
CA THR A 187 1.97 -20.60 -7.08
C THR A 187 3.35 -20.62 -7.75
N ALA A 188 3.49 -19.96 -8.90
CA ALA A 188 4.77 -19.83 -9.60
C ALA A 188 5.81 -19.04 -8.79
N LEU A 189 5.38 -17.92 -8.17
CA LEU A 189 6.26 -17.10 -7.34
C LEU A 189 6.78 -17.89 -6.13
N VAL A 190 5.92 -18.59 -5.40
CA VAL A 190 6.29 -19.42 -4.25
C VAL A 190 7.28 -20.52 -4.66
N ALA A 191 7.03 -21.21 -5.78
CA ALA A 191 7.94 -22.23 -6.28
C ALA A 191 9.34 -21.66 -6.62
N LYS A 192 9.37 -20.49 -7.26
CA LYS A 192 10.61 -19.77 -7.58
C LYS A 192 11.34 -19.28 -6.33
N ALA A 193 10.61 -18.66 -5.39
CA ALA A 193 11.19 -18.16 -4.15
C ALA A 193 11.84 -19.28 -3.33
N ARG A 194 11.19 -20.45 -3.22
CA ARG A 194 11.77 -21.63 -2.57
C ARG A 194 13.01 -22.18 -3.29
N ALA A 195 12.95 -22.26 -4.63
CA ALA A 195 14.06 -22.80 -5.43
C ALA A 195 15.34 -21.95 -5.35
N HIS A 196 15.20 -20.65 -5.10
CA HIS A 196 16.30 -19.69 -5.09
C HIS A 196 16.56 -19.06 -3.71
N ASP A 197 15.96 -19.58 -2.66
CA ASP A 197 16.09 -19.06 -1.29
C ASP A 197 15.72 -17.58 -1.15
N LEU A 198 14.79 -17.08 -2.00
CA LEU A 198 14.42 -15.68 -2.08
C LEU A 198 13.44 -15.31 -0.95
N LEU A 199 13.77 -14.26 -0.21
CA LEU A 199 12.86 -13.63 0.75
C LEU A 199 11.81 -12.79 0.00
N VAL A 200 10.55 -12.87 0.41
CA VAL A 200 9.46 -12.08 -0.17
C VAL A 200 8.85 -11.15 0.88
N VAL A 201 8.77 -9.88 0.57
CA VAL A 201 8.00 -8.90 1.35
C VAL A 201 6.65 -8.74 0.69
N GLU A 202 5.61 -9.27 1.33
CA GLU A 202 4.21 -9.19 0.90
C GLU A 202 3.54 -7.99 1.57
N ASP A 203 3.27 -6.92 0.83
CA ASP A 203 2.55 -5.74 1.33
C ASP A 203 1.06 -5.84 0.96
N ASP A 204 0.18 -6.05 1.95
CA ASP A 204 -1.24 -6.29 1.72
C ASP A 204 -2.17 -5.35 2.52
N PRO A 205 -2.20 -4.07 2.21
CA PRO A 205 -3.15 -3.14 2.84
C PRO A 205 -4.57 -3.20 2.26
N TYR A 206 -4.76 -3.88 1.11
CA TYR A 206 -6.01 -3.85 0.34
C TYR A 206 -6.74 -5.18 0.22
N GLY A 207 -6.14 -6.31 0.60
CA GLY A 207 -6.70 -7.66 0.37
C GLY A 207 -8.10 -7.87 0.94
N ALA A 208 -8.45 -7.15 2.01
CA ALA A 208 -9.80 -7.16 2.55
C ALA A 208 -10.84 -6.37 1.70
N LEU A 209 -10.42 -5.57 0.72
CA LEU A 209 -11.28 -4.63 -0.04
C LEU A 209 -11.67 -5.16 -1.44
N TRP A 210 -11.98 -6.42 -1.55
CA TRP A 210 -12.46 -7.05 -2.78
C TRP A 210 -13.93 -6.72 -3.05
N TYR A 211 -14.38 -6.82 -4.34
CA TYR A 211 -15.75 -6.46 -4.74
C TYR A 211 -16.65 -7.67 -4.89
N GLU A 212 -16.26 -8.66 -5.70
CA GLU A 212 -17.10 -9.82 -6.01
C GLU A 212 -16.58 -11.09 -5.31
N ALA A 213 -15.28 -11.30 -5.29
CA ALA A 213 -14.67 -12.50 -4.75
C ALA A 213 -13.41 -12.18 -3.96
N ALA A 214 -13.18 -12.92 -2.89
CA ALA A 214 -11.96 -12.81 -2.10
C ALA A 214 -10.72 -13.16 -2.94
N PRO A 215 -9.56 -12.48 -2.68
CA PRO A 215 -8.31 -12.86 -3.32
C PRO A 215 -7.91 -14.30 -3.03
N PRO A 216 -7.06 -14.90 -3.89
CA PRO A 216 -6.41 -16.17 -3.57
C PRO A 216 -5.62 -16.07 -2.25
N ALA A 217 -5.34 -17.23 -1.64
CA ALA A 217 -4.58 -17.30 -0.39
C ALA A 217 -3.26 -16.53 -0.47
N SER A 218 -2.88 -15.85 0.64
CA SER A 218 -1.68 -15.00 0.71
C SER A 218 -0.38 -15.76 0.43
N LEU A 219 0.68 -15.04 0.09
CA LEU A 219 2.02 -15.63 -0.02
C LEU A 219 2.50 -16.13 1.35
N LEU A 220 2.17 -15.40 2.43
CA LEU A 220 2.45 -15.83 3.81
C LEU A 220 1.85 -17.21 4.10
N SER A 221 0.58 -17.46 3.74
CA SER A 221 -0.06 -18.76 4.01
C SER A 221 0.53 -19.92 3.23
N ARG A 222 1.24 -19.63 2.12
CA ARG A 222 1.88 -20.64 1.25
C ARG A 222 3.34 -20.90 1.60
N MET A 223 4.03 -19.91 2.17
CA MET A 223 5.47 -19.95 2.43
C MET A 223 5.82 -19.11 3.66
N PRO A 224 5.28 -19.47 4.86
CA PRO A 224 5.49 -18.68 6.08
C PRO A 224 6.96 -18.58 6.50
N GLU A 225 7.80 -19.51 6.05
CA GLU A 225 9.24 -19.56 6.34
C GLU A 225 10.07 -18.52 5.55
N ARG A 226 9.50 -17.89 4.52
CA ARG A 226 10.21 -16.98 3.60
C ARG A 226 9.41 -15.72 3.25
N VAL A 227 8.33 -15.45 3.95
CA VAL A 227 7.51 -14.25 3.71
C VAL A 227 7.53 -13.35 4.93
N ILE A 228 7.80 -12.06 4.71
CA ILE A 228 7.52 -10.97 5.61
C ILE A 228 6.22 -10.35 5.12
N HIS A 229 5.13 -10.55 5.85
CA HIS A 229 3.83 -9.97 5.52
C HIS A 229 3.62 -8.65 6.26
N MET A 230 3.16 -7.64 5.53
CA MET A 230 2.82 -6.34 6.08
C MET A 230 1.32 -6.10 5.94
N GLY A 231 0.66 -5.82 7.05
CA GLY A 231 -0.75 -5.46 7.09
C GLY A 231 -0.99 -4.07 7.68
N SER A 232 -2.16 -3.51 7.41
CA SER A 232 -2.50 -2.15 7.84
C SER A 232 -3.95 -2.01 8.30
N PHE A 233 -4.16 -1.30 9.41
CA PHE A 233 -5.50 -0.87 9.83
C PHE A 233 -5.97 0.40 9.12
N SER A 234 -5.11 1.06 8.36
CA SER A 234 -5.40 2.35 7.71
C SER A 234 -6.54 2.29 6.69
N LYS A 235 -6.78 1.15 6.04
CA LYS A 235 -7.76 1.02 4.96
C LYS A 235 -9.08 0.41 5.41
N VAL A 236 -9.09 -0.25 6.56
CA VAL A 236 -10.25 -0.94 7.13
C VAL A 236 -10.80 -0.30 8.40
N LEU A 237 -10.04 0.61 9.04
CA LEU A 237 -10.47 1.39 10.20
C LEU A 237 -10.27 2.89 9.97
N ALA A 238 -9.07 3.41 10.29
CA ALA A 238 -8.77 4.82 10.12
C ALA A 238 -7.24 5.05 9.97
N PRO A 239 -6.79 5.77 8.94
CA PRO A 239 -5.36 6.01 8.70
C PRO A 239 -4.72 6.91 9.77
N GLY A 240 -5.50 7.76 10.45
CA GLY A 240 -5.03 8.64 11.51
C GLY A 240 -4.51 7.93 12.76
N LEU A 241 -4.90 6.67 12.98
CA LEU A 241 -4.40 5.83 14.08
C LEU A 241 -2.93 5.43 13.93
N ARG A 242 -2.41 5.50 12.70
CA ARG A 242 -1.03 5.11 12.38
C ARG A 242 -0.67 3.71 12.91
N LEU A 243 -1.52 2.72 12.66
CA LEU A 243 -1.27 1.33 13.03
C LEU A 243 -1.21 0.40 11.84
N GLY A 244 -0.22 -0.48 11.88
CA GLY A 244 -0.03 -1.64 11.02
C GLY A 244 0.67 -2.75 11.78
N TYR A 245 0.97 -3.82 11.10
CA TYR A 245 1.68 -4.95 11.68
C TYR A 245 2.59 -5.62 10.64
N ILE A 246 3.62 -6.29 11.14
CA ILE A 246 4.47 -7.21 10.39
C ILE A 246 4.24 -8.61 10.96
N VAL A 247 4.14 -9.60 10.08
CA VAL A 247 4.23 -11.02 10.41
C VAL A 247 5.42 -11.60 9.67
N ALA A 248 6.38 -12.17 10.40
CA ALA A 248 7.63 -12.66 9.81
C ALA A 248 8.11 -13.95 10.48
N PRO A 249 9.03 -14.71 9.85
CA PRO A 249 9.79 -15.75 10.53
C PRO A 249 10.41 -15.25 11.84
N LEU A 250 10.46 -16.10 12.86
CA LEU A 250 10.78 -15.68 14.23
C LEU A 250 12.14 -15.00 14.38
N ASP A 251 13.15 -15.46 13.66
CA ASP A 251 14.49 -14.86 13.65
C ASP A 251 14.48 -13.46 13.00
N ILE A 252 13.72 -13.29 11.92
CA ILE A 252 13.51 -11.99 11.26
C ILE A 252 12.71 -11.06 12.17
N ALA A 253 11.62 -11.54 12.78
CA ALA A 253 10.81 -10.77 13.71
C ALA A 253 11.65 -10.20 14.86
N ARG A 254 12.49 -11.03 15.48
CA ARG A 254 13.42 -10.59 16.53
C ARG A 254 14.41 -9.52 16.06
N LYS A 255 14.91 -9.63 14.81
CA LYS A 255 15.83 -8.63 14.27
C LYS A 255 15.11 -7.31 13.97
N LEU A 256 13.92 -7.35 13.40
CA LEU A 256 13.07 -6.19 13.17
C LEU A 256 12.69 -5.49 14.48
N GLU A 257 12.39 -6.25 15.53
CA GLU A 257 12.12 -5.71 16.88
C GLU A 257 13.33 -4.96 17.44
N GLN A 258 14.55 -5.52 17.35
CA GLN A 258 15.78 -4.85 17.80
C GLN A 258 15.99 -3.51 17.09
N VAL A 259 15.77 -3.46 15.77
CA VAL A 259 15.89 -2.22 14.98
C VAL A 259 14.77 -1.24 15.31
N LYS A 260 13.54 -1.74 15.53
CA LYS A 260 12.42 -0.90 15.95
C LYS A 260 12.66 -0.27 17.32
N GLN A 261 13.24 -0.99 18.28
CA GLN A 261 13.59 -0.47 19.58
C GLN A 261 14.51 0.76 19.48
N ALA A 262 15.48 0.71 18.56
CA ALA A 262 16.37 1.84 18.31
C ALA A 262 15.72 2.98 17.49
N THR A 263 14.60 2.71 16.80
CA THR A 263 13.92 3.67 15.92
C THR A 263 12.90 4.53 16.67
N ASP A 264 11.97 3.90 17.41
CA ASP A 264 10.85 4.59 18.07
C ASP A 264 10.48 4.02 19.44
N LEU A 265 11.25 3.07 19.95
CA LEU A 265 11.02 2.32 21.18
C LEU A 265 9.80 1.40 21.09
N HIS A 266 8.61 1.96 20.89
CA HIS A 266 7.35 1.23 20.65
C HIS A 266 6.32 2.12 19.94
N THR A 267 5.37 1.49 19.30
CA THR A 267 4.19 2.15 18.70
C THR A 267 3.22 2.62 19.81
N SER A 268 2.45 3.67 19.57
CA SER A 268 1.50 4.26 20.52
C SER A 268 0.65 3.22 21.23
N THR A 269 0.81 3.09 22.55
CA THR A 269 0.12 2.12 23.40
C THR A 269 -1.39 2.35 23.40
N ILE A 270 -1.82 3.61 23.53
CA ILE A 270 -3.25 3.95 23.51
C ILE A 270 -3.90 3.58 22.19
N ALA A 271 -3.25 3.84 21.05
CA ALA A 271 -3.79 3.49 19.74
C ALA A 271 -3.94 1.97 19.56
N GLN A 272 -2.98 1.19 20.05
CA GLN A 272 -3.03 -0.28 20.00
C GLN A 272 -4.19 -0.83 20.83
N ARG A 273 -4.38 -0.34 22.05
CA ARG A 273 -5.47 -0.76 22.93
C ARG A 273 -6.84 -0.38 22.38
N VAL A 274 -6.97 0.83 21.84
CA VAL A 274 -8.20 1.29 21.20
C VAL A 274 -8.55 0.44 19.99
N VAL A 275 -7.57 0.14 19.12
CA VAL A 275 -7.80 -0.73 17.96
C VAL A 275 -8.20 -2.13 18.43
N TYR A 276 -7.51 -2.70 19.42
CA TYR A 276 -7.88 -4.01 19.95
C TYR A 276 -9.32 -4.03 20.48
N GLU A 277 -9.74 -3.00 21.25
CA GLU A 277 -11.11 -2.89 21.74
C GLU A 277 -12.14 -2.86 20.61
N VAL A 278 -11.82 -2.26 19.47
CA VAL A 278 -12.71 -2.24 18.30
C VAL A 278 -12.75 -3.59 17.59
N VAL A 279 -11.60 -4.27 17.43
CA VAL A 279 -11.52 -5.44 16.53
C VAL A 279 -11.78 -6.79 17.20
N LYS A 280 -11.62 -6.89 18.51
CA LYS A 280 -11.59 -8.17 19.25
C LYS A 280 -12.86 -9.01 19.15
N ASP A 281 -14.03 -8.37 19.01
CA ASP A 281 -15.35 -9.00 19.02
C ASP A 281 -15.94 -9.14 17.59
N GLY A 282 -15.08 -9.20 16.54
CA GLY A 282 -15.49 -9.46 15.15
C GLY A 282 -15.98 -8.23 14.38
N PHE A 283 -15.85 -7.02 14.91
CA PHE A 283 -16.32 -5.78 14.26
C PHE A 283 -15.89 -5.64 12.79
N LEU A 284 -14.64 -6.02 12.45
CA LEU A 284 -14.18 -5.88 11.08
C LEU A 284 -14.97 -6.75 10.08
N ASP A 285 -15.46 -7.90 10.50
CA ASP A 285 -16.19 -8.82 9.62
C ASP A 285 -17.58 -8.26 9.26
N GLU A 286 -18.15 -7.41 10.13
CA GLU A 286 -19.38 -6.66 9.90
C GLU A 286 -19.13 -5.34 9.15
N HIS A 287 -18.03 -4.67 9.43
CA HIS A 287 -17.72 -3.34 8.91
C HIS A 287 -17.18 -3.35 7.48
N ILE A 288 -16.24 -4.24 7.17
CA ILE A 288 -15.59 -4.31 5.86
C ILE A 288 -16.56 -4.50 4.69
N PRO A 289 -17.63 -5.30 4.79
CA PRO A 289 -18.64 -5.41 3.73
C PRO A 289 -19.25 -4.06 3.31
N SER A 290 -19.47 -3.14 4.24
CA SER A 290 -19.99 -1.81 3.94
C SER A 290 -18.99 -0.95 3.15
N ILE A 291 -17.70 -1.08 3.45
CA ILE A 291 -16.62 -0.42 2.69
C ILE A 291 -16.54 -0.98 1.27
N ARG A 292 -16.60 -2.30 1.13
CA ARG A 292 -16.59 -2.98 -0.19
C ARG A 292 -17.73 -2.50 -1.07
N GLU A 293 -18.95 -2.46 -0.55
CA GLU A 293 -20.13 -2.03 -1.31
C GLU A 293 -19.98 -0.58 -1.79
N ARG A 294 -19.54 0.31 -0.90
CA ARG A 294 -19.26 1.71 -1.26
C ARG A 294 -18.22 1.81 -2.37
N TYR A 295 -17.08 1.16 -2.22
CA TYR A 295 -15.97 1.26 -3.18
C TYR A 295 -16.31 0.60 -4.52
N ARG A 296 -17.04 -0.51 -4.50
CA ARG A 296 -17.58 -1.14 -5.70
C ARG A 296 -18.48 -0.19 -6.48
N GLY A 297 -19.40 0.50 -5.80
CA GLY A 297 -20.27 1.50 -6.42
C GLY A 297 -19.49 2.65 -7.07
N GLN A 298 -18.47 3.18 -6.39
CA GLN A 298 -17.63 4.24 -6.94
C GLN A 298 -16.75 3.77 -8.10
N ALA A 299 -16.22 2.53 -8.04
CA ALA A 299 -15.49 1.92 -9.15
C ALA A 299 -16.37 1.77 -10.39
N HIS A 300 -17.63 1.33 -10.23
CA HIS A 300 -18.58 1.21 -11.31
C HIS A 300 -18.84 2.55 -12.01
N VAL A 301 -19.13 3.60 -11.22
CA VAL A 301 -19.32 4.96 -11.76
C VAL A 301 -18.08 5.46 -12.50
N MET A 302 -16.88 5.19 -11.96
CA MET A 302 -15.63 5.56 -12.62
C MET A 302 -15.46 4.86 -13.97
N LEU A 303 -15.71 3.55 -14.04
CA LEU A 303 -15.59 2.76 -15.27
C LEU A 303 -16.62 3.18 -16.34
N GLU A 304 -17.87 3.47 -15.95
CA GLU A 304 -18.88 4.01 -16.86
C GLU A 304 -18.44 5.37 -17.42
N ALA A 305 -17.99 6.29 -16.56
CA ALA A 305 -17.55 7.61 -16.97
C ALA A 305 -16.32 7.56 -17.92
N LEU A 306 -15.36 6.66 -17.64
CA LEU A 306 -14.22 6.44 -18.52
C LEU A 306 -14.67 5.95 -19.90
N THR A 307 -15.61 5.00 -19.94
CA THR A 307 -16.17 4.46 -21.19
C THR A 307 -16.87 5.54 -22.02
N GLU A 308 -17.56 6.48 -21.35
CA GLU A 308 -18.32 7.54 -22.01
C GLU A 308 -17.42 8.68 -22.53
N HIS A 309 -16.37 9.04 -21.78
CA HIS A 309 -15.65 10.30 -22.03
C HIS A 309 -14.23 10.15 -22.55
N MET A 310 -13.59 8.98 -22.42
CA MET A 310 -12.20 8.83 -22.89
C MET A 310 -12.10 8.76 -24.40
N PRO A 311 -11.11 9.43 -25.00
CA PRO A 311 -10.87 9.33 -26.45
C PRO A 311 -10.34 7.95 -26.85
N ALA A 312 -10.45 7.65 -28.15
CA ALA A 312 -9.90 6.42 -28.71
C ALA A 312 -8.39 6.30 -28.46
N GLY A 313 -7.94 5.08 -28.14
CA GLY A 313 -6.56 4.76 -27.81
C GLY A 313 -6.19 4.89 -26.32
N VAL A 314 -7.04 5.48 -25.48
CA VAL A 314 -6.90 5.41 -24.03
C VAL A 314 -7.45 4.07 -23.53
N SER A 315 -6.70 3.40 -22.66
CA SER A 315 -7.10 2.12 -22.08
C SER A 315 -6.96 2.15 -20.56
N TRP A 316 -7.70 1.27 -19.88
CA TRP A 316 -7.65 1.12 -18.42
C TRP A 316 -7.99 -0.29 -17.99
N ASN A 317 -7.53 -0.68 -16.80
CA ASN A 317 -7.90 -1.95 -16.22
C ASN A 317 -9.26 -1.89 -15.51
N GLN A 318 -9.82 -3.05 -15.20
CA GLN A 318 -11.04 -3.20 -14.39
C GLN A 318 -10.65 -3.78 -13.02
N PRO A 319 -10.59 -2.96 -11.95
CA PRO A 319 -10.18 -3.44 -10.64
C PRO A 319 -11.24 -4.36 -10.03
N ALA A 320 -10.81 -5.51 -9.52
CA ALA A 320 -11.68 -6.45 -8.77
C ALA A 320 -11.78 -6.08 -7.26
N GLY A 321 -11.15 -5.00 -6.85
CA GLY A 321 -11.11 -4.50 -5.47
C GLY A 321 -10.18 -3.30 -5.32
N GLY A 322 -9.92 -2.91 -4.08
CA GLY A 322 -8.99 -1.84 -3.74
C GLY A 322 -9.54 -0.43 -3.97
N MET A 323 -8.68 0.47 -4.40
CA MET A 323 -8.97 1.91 -4.41
C MET A 323 -8.51 2.61 -5.70
N PHE A 324 -7.87 1.87 -6.62
CA PHE A 324 -7.12 2.44 -7.73
C PHE A 324 -7.49 1.82 -9.06
N LEU A 325 -7.30 2.62 -10.09
CA LEU A 325 -7.42 2.25 -11.49
C LEU A 325 -6.21 2.81 -12.24
N TRP A 326 -5.66 2.00 -13.15
CA TRP A 326 -4.51 2.36 -13.97
C TRP A 326 -4.94 2.66 -15.40
N VAL A 327 -4.57 3.84 -15.88
CA VAL A 327 -4.88 4.30 -17.24
C VAL A 327 -3.61 4.36 -18.05
N THR A 328 -3.69 3.92 -19.30
CA THR A 328 -2.64 4.06 -20.31
C THR A 328 -3.14 4.95 -21.43
N LEU A 329 -2.43 6.03 -21.67
CA LEU A 329 -2.68 6.97 -22.77
C LEU A 329 -2.04 6.44 -24.07
N PRO A 330 -2.45 6.94 -25.24
CA PRO A 330 -1.80 6.63 -26.50
C PRO A 330 -0.29 6.90 -26.48
N ASP A 331 0.46 6.14 -27.27
CA ASP A 331 1.90 6.32 -27.42
C ASP A 331 2.23 7.77 -27.83
N GLY A 332 3.30 8.30 -27.24
CA GLY A 332 3.74 9.68 -27.46
C GLY A 332 3.05 10.74 -26.58
N MET A 333 2.02 10.37 -25.81
CA MET A 333 1.46 11.25 -24.78
C MET A 333 2.26 11.14 -23.48
N ASP A 334 2.45 12.27 -22.80
CA ASP A 334 3.14 12.35 -21.51
C ASP A 334 2.16 12.76 -20.42
N SER A 335 1.94 11.88 -19.43
CA SER A 335 1.00 12.09 -18.34
C SER A 335 1.44 13.20 -17.37
N GLU A 336 2.74 13.49 -17.26
CA GLU A 336 3.24 14.60 -16.44
C GLU A 336 2.94 15.93 -17.14
N ALA A 337 3.17 16.03 -18.44
CA ALA A 337 2.84 17.23 -19.22
C ALA A 337 1.32 17.48 -19.31
N MET A 338 0.49 16.41 -19.31
CA MET A 338 -0.97 16.55 -19.31
C MET A 338 -1.53 16.99 -17.96
N LEU A 339 -0.82 16.75 -16.85
CA LEU A 339 -1.29 17.09 -15.49
C LEU A 339 -1.53 18.60 -15.33
N GLU A 340 -0.68 19.46 -15.87
CA GLU A 340 -0.86 20.92 -15.82
C GLU A 340 -2.18 21.35 -16.51
N LYS A 341 -2.51 20.72 -17.64
CA LYS A 341 -3.77 20.97 -18.34
C LYS A 341 -4.97 20.47 -17.55
N ALA A 342 -4.83 19.35 -16.85
CA ALA A 342 -5.87 18.85 -15.96
C ALA A 342 -6.10 19.78 -14.76
N PHE A 343 -5.04 20.31 -14.14
CA PHE A 343 -5.16 21.33 -13.09
C PHE A 343 -5.87 22.59 -13.55
N ALA A 344 -5.60 23.06 -14.77
CA ALA A 344 -6.32 24.20 -15.34
C ALA A 344 -7.84 23.97 -15.49
N ARG A 345 -8.27 22.69 -15.51
CA ARG A 345 -9.68 22.26 -15.51
C ARG A 345 -10.17 21.75 -14.16
N ASN A 346 -9.45 22.07 -13.08
CA ASN A 346 -9.77 21.65 -11.70
C ASN A 346 -9.88 20.13 -11.50
N VAL A 347 -9.06 19.34 -12.20
CA VAL A 347 -8.97 17.89 -11.99
C VAL A 347 -7.51 17.49 -11.75
N ALA A 348 -7.30 16.51 -10.87
CA ALA A 348 -5.99 16.00 -10.54
C ALA A 348 -5.93 14.47 -10.56
N TYR A 349 -4.81 13.92 -11.02
CA TYR A 349 -4.44 12.50 -10.97
C TYR A 349 -2.98 12.36 -10.58
N VAL A 350 -2.46 11.13 -10.46
CA VAL A 350 -1.03 10.90 -10.28
C VAL A 350 -0.44 10.35 -11.58
N PRO A 351 0.55 11.04 -12.19
CA PRO A 351 1.31 10.49 -13.31
C PRO A 351 1.97 9.16 -12.96
N GLY A 352 2.20 8.31 -13.95
CA GLY A 352 2.74 6.97 -13.72
C GLY A 352 4.22 6.93 -13.37
N VAL A 353 5.01 7.85 -13.89
CA VAL A 353 6.48 7.89 -13.78
C VAL A 353 7.01 7.61 -12.36
N PRO A 354 6.48 8.21 -11.28
CA PRO A 354 6.99 7.99 -9.93
C PRO A 354 6.82 6.56 -9.38
N PHE A 355 6.03 5.72 -10.02
CA PHE A 355 5.78 4.34 -9.58
C PHE A 355 6.75 3.31 -10.21
N TYR A 356 7.74 3.76 -10.96
CA TYR A 356 8.75 2.91 -11.58
C TYR A 356 10.09 3.04 -10.83
N GLY A 357 10.71 1.92 -10.51
CA GLY A 357 12.03 1.89 -9.87
C GLY A 357 13.17 2.26 -10.84
N ASN A 358 12.95 2.00 -12.12
CA ASN A 358 13.84 2.34 -13.23
C ASN A 358 13.00 2.71 -14.48
N GLU A 359 13.28 2.23 -15.67
CA GLU A 359 12.64 2.60 -16.93
C GLU A 359 11.12 2.87 -16.84
N ALA A 360 10.72 4.15 -16.82
CA ALA A 360 9.34 4.56 -16.62
C ALA A 360 8.56 4.63 -17.94
N GLN A 361 7.26 4.28 -17.88
CA GLN A 361 6.30 4.55 -18.94
C GLN A 361 5.64 5.91 -18.71
N HIS A 362 5.90 6.89 -19.59
CA HIS A 362 5.42 8.26 -19.44
C HIS A 362 3.92 8.45 -19.76
N ASN A 363 3.34 7.52 -20.52
CA ASN A 363 1.95 7.56 -20.96
C ASN A 363 0.99 6.86 -19.98
N THR A 364 1.38 6.67 -18.73
CA THR A 364 0.55 5.99 -17.73
C THR A 364 0.16 6.93 -16.59
N LEU A 365 -0.97 6.66 -15.92
CA LEU A 365 -1.41 7.41 -14.75
C LEU A 365 -2.31 6.58 -13.84
N ARG A 366 -2.37 6.98 -12.55
CA ARG A 366 -3.25 6.37 -11.56
C ARG A 366 -4.44 7.27 -11.23
N LEU A 367 -5.63 6.68 -11.19
CA LEU A 367 -6.85 7.28 -10.64
C LEU A 367 -7.25 6.59 -9.33
N ALA A 368 -7.54 7.38 -8.30
CA ALA A 368 -8.14 6.94 -7.04
C ALA A 368 -9.58 7.48 -6.97
N PHE A 369 -10.55 6.62 -6.70
CA PHE A 369 -11.97 6.97 -6.83
C PHE A 369 -12.75 6.98 -5.49
N VAL A 370 -12.23 6.37 -4.45
CA VAL A 370 -12.99 6.06 -3.22
C VAL A 370 -13.34 7.25 -2.33
N THR A 371 -12.71 8.40 -2.53
CA THR A 371 -12.99 9.64 -1.78
C THR A 371 -13.86 10.63 -2.56
N VAL A 372 -14.19 10.32 -3.82
CA VAL A 372 -14.88 11.26 -4.71
C VAL A 372 -16.34 10.84 -4.88
N PRO A 373 -17.33 11.73 -4.65
CA PRO A 373 -18.75 11.44 -4.90
C PRO A 373 -19.04 11.12 -6.37
N ALA A 374 -20.07 10.33 -6.63
CA ALA A 374 -20.40 9.81 -7.96
C ALA A 374 -20.60 10.90 -9.03
N ASP A 375 -21.29 12.00 -8.69
CA ASP A 375 -21.48 13.14 -9.58
C ASP A 375 -20.16 13.83 -9.92
N LYS A 376 -19.27 13.97 -8.95
CA LYS A 376 -17.93 14.52 -9.12
C LYS A 376 -17.01 13.57 -9.93
N ILE A 377 -17.16 12.25 -9.75
CA ILE A 377 -16.43 11.28 -10.59
C ILE A 377 -16.78 11.52 -12.07
N ARG A 378 -18.07 11.57 -12.44
CA ARG A 378 -18.51 11.80 -13.82
C ARG A 378 -17.99 13.14 -14.37
N ALA A 379 -18.13 14.22 -13.60
CA ALA A 379 -17.65 15.54 -14.00
C ALA A 379 -16.11 15.56 -14.21
N GLY A 380 -15.35 15.02 -13.25
CA GLY A 380 -13.88 15.01 -13.34
C GLY A 380 -13.35 14.14 -14.49
N VAL A 381 -13.99 12.99 -14.76
CA VAL A 381 -13.61 12.12 -15.86
C VAL A 381 -13.94 12.79 -17.22
N ALA A 382 -15.06 13.50 -17.33
CA ALA A 382 -15.38 14.28 -18.55
C ALA A 382 -14.31 15.35 -18.84
N GLU A 383 -13.83 16.06 -17.81
CA GLU A 383 -12.73 17.03 -17.96
C GLU A 383 -11.41 16.35 -18.37
N LEU A 384 -11.09 15.19 -17.79
CA LEU A 384 -9.91 14.41 -18.23
C LEU A 384 -10.04 13.96 -19.69
N GLY A 385 -11.24 13.53 -20.12
CA GLY A 385 -11.50 13.17 -21.50
C GLY A 385 -11.27 14.34 -22.46
N ALA A 386 -11.67 15.57 -22.08
CA ALA A 386 -11.38 16.79 -22.84
C ALA A 386 -9.88 17.08 -22.91
N VAL A 387 -9.16 16.97 -21.77
CA VAL A 387 -7.69 17.16 -21.73
C VAL A 387 -6.98 16.18 -22.67
N PHE A 388 -7.32 14.89 -22.62
CA PHE A 388 -6.66 13.85 -23.42
C PHE A 388 -7.08 13.88 -24.90
N SER A 389 -8.22 14.53 -25.21
CA SER A 389 -8.62 14.83 -26.60
C SER A 389 -7.99 16.10 -27.17
N GLY A 390 -7.21 16.85 -26.38
CA GLY A 390 -6.64 18.14 -26.80
C GLY A 390 -7.66 19.28 -26.93
N ARG A 391 -8.78 19.20 -26.20
CA ARG A 391 -9.89 20.20 -26.24
C ARG A 391 -9.80 21.20 -25.09
#